data_d19c2a214791577e49d6aa2d798a63f3
#
_entry.id   d19c2a214791577e49d6aa2d798a63f3
#
_cell.length_a   1.000
_cell.length_b   1.000
_cell.length_c   1.000
_cell.angle_alpha   90.00
_cell.angle_beta   90.00
_cell.angle_gamma   90.00
#
_symmetry.space_group_name_H-M   'P 1'
#
loop_
_entity.id
_entity.type
_entity.pdbx_description
1 polymer ?
#
loop_
_entity_poly.entity_id
_entity_poly.type
_entity_poly.pdbx_seq_one_letter_code
_entity_poly.pdbx_strand_id
1 'polypeptide(L)'
;MKRSTVLGSLWMVVVVSVLGHQPVMDMAPRWAGGYGVQLFQVHSIADDLRHGESMLPNPQGLESRVDTTWLEGVYTFRREFRITAKVPYVDKSRQWLRDGEIIRQTGHGLGDIIIGAPIKKYVNKKGYTYNLSLTPNLRLPTGSTDDDWAVGDGSWDAGLSLSYSFETPKWYHLYDLYYWKNGSGRNFDHGDELAFDANIGWHAWHDGDNGRGLFLMLDIAARHIEPGKNQMVDPAGDTIAVGPVAMYYHEDWMLKFEYRQVVYDKAETMRFGDHRRFAVGFGLTF
;
A
#
# COMPACT_ATOMS: atom_id res chain seq x y z
N MET A 1 33.82 -10.61 -50.14
CA MET A 1 33.23 -10.07 -48.91
C MET A 1 31.79 -10.55 -48.79
N LYS A 2 31.54 -11.55 -47.97
CA LYS A 2 30.17 -12.07 -47.67
C LYS A 2 29.78 -11.55 -46.28
N ARG A 3 28.75 -10.78 -46.22
CA ARG A 3 28.14 -10.33 -44.94
C ARG A 3 27.17 -11.42 -44.46
N SER A 4 27.46 -12.06 -43.35
CA SER A 4 26.55 -12.97 -42.66
C SER A 4 25.64 -12.16 -41.75
N THR A 5 24.35 -12.20 -42.04
CA THR A 5 23.27 -11.64 -41.21
C THR A 5 22.91 -12.72 -40.18
N VAL A 6 23.19 -12.46 -38.92
CA VAL A 6 22.73 -13.31 -37.81
C VAL A 6 21.32 -12.87 -37.45
N LEU A 7 20.33 -13.68 -37.82
CA LEU A 7 18.97 -13.58 -37.30
C LEU A 7 18.95 -14.17 -35.88
N GLY A 8 18.81 -13.33 -34.90
CA GLY A 8 18.52 -13.75 -33.53
C GLY A 8 17.07 -14.25 -33.44
N SER A 9 16.90 -15.52 -33.22
CA SER A 9 15.63 -16.17 -32.96
C SER A 9 15.14 -15.78 -31.55
N LEU A 10 14.11 -14.93 -31.46
CA LEU A 10 13.39 -14.62 -30.22
C LEU A 10 12.53 -15.84 -29.86
N TRP A 11 12.95 -16.63 -28.90
CA TRP A 11 12.16 -17.73 -28.37
C TRP A 11 11.04 -17.15 -27.49
N MET A 12 9.84 -17.12 -28.04
CA MET A 12 8.62 -16.83 -27.29
C MET A 12 8.31 -18.07 -26.44
N VAL A 13 8.64 -18.02 -25.15
CA VAL A 13 8.23 -19.06 -24.21
C VAL A 13 6.74 -18.89 -23.96
N VAL A 14 5.94 -19.71 -24.59
CA VAL A 14 4.51 -19.86 -24.27
C VAL A 14 4.43 -20.60 -22.94
N VAL A 15 4.23 -19.85 -21.86
CA VAL A 15 3.90 -20.42 -20.55
C VAL A 15 2.45 -20.85 -20.60
N VAL A 16 2.20 -22.15 -20.57
CA VAL A 16 0.87 -22.73 -20.40
C VAL A 16 0.39 -22.35 -18.99
N SER A 17 -0.60 -21.48 -18.91
CA SER A 17 -1.21 -21.04 -17.65
C SER A 17 -1.88 -22.24 -16.99
N VAL A 18 -1.29 -22.72 -15.90
CA VAL A 18 -2.01 -23.58 -14.97
C VAL A 18 -3.04 -22.72 -14.28
N LEU A 19 -4.33 -23.02 -14.47
CA LEU A 19 -5.46 -22.35 -13.85
C LEU A 19 -5.33 -22.34 -12.31
N GLY A 20 -4.56 -21.39 -11.78
CA GLY A 20 -4.42 -21.12 -10.35
C GLY A 20 -5.23 -19.88 -10.01
N HIS A 21 -6.00 -19.94 -8.94
CA HIS A 21 -6.67 -18.78 -8.36
C HIS A 21 -5.71 -17.60 -8.26
N GLN A 22 -6.09 -16.48 -8.85
CA GLN A 22 -5.30 -15.25 -8.87
C GLN A 22 -5.13 -14.69 -7.45
N PRO A 23 -3.96 -14.13 -7.10
CA PRO A 23 -3.76 -13.44 -5.84
C PRO A 23 -4.57 -12.14 -5.84
N VAL A 24 -5.50 -12.05 -4.89
CA VAL A 24 -6.54 -11.03 -4.88
C VAL A 24 -6.04 -9.65 -4.49
N MET A 25 -4.97 -9.55 -3.70
CA MET A 25 -4.56 -8.26 -3.13
C MET A 25 -3.12 -7.85 -3.43
N ASP A 26 -2.24 -8.78 -3.73
CA ASP A 26 -0.80 -8.53 -3.79
C ASP A 26 -0.14 -8.97 -5.12
N MET A 27 -0.92 -9.35 -6.12
CA MET A 27 -0.44 -9.90 -7.40
C MET A 27 0.67 -10.94 -7.24
N ALA A 28 0.67 -11.66 -6.12
CA ALA A 28 1.71 -12.63 -5.80
C ALA A 28 1.37 -14.01 -6.39
N PRO A 29 2.10 -14.47 -7.42
CA PRO A 29 1.88 -15.78 -8.02
C PRO A 29 1.92 -16.91 -7.00
N ARG A 30 1.04 -17.91 -7.15
CA ARG A 30 0.97 -19.07 -6.26
C ARG A 30 1.92 -20.21 -6.67
N TRP A 31 2.65 -20.04 -7.76
CA TRP A 31 3.65 -20.99 -8.27
C TRP A 31 5.07 -20.49 -8.05
N ALA A 32 6.02 -21.41 -7.97
CA ALA A 32 7.44 -21.09 -7.85
C ALA A 32 7.99 -20.51 -9.16
N GLY A 33 8.86 -19.50 -9.04
CA GLY A 33 9.46 -18.79 -10.18
C GLY A 33 8.55 -17.73 -10.81
N GLY A 34 7.35 -17.53 -10.30
CA GLY A 34 6.43 -16.51 -10.82
C GLY A 34 6.74 -15.10 -10.32
N TYR A 35 6.42 -14.11 -11.14
CA TYR A 35 6.54 -12.68 -10.85
C TYR A 35 5.17 -12.03 -10.81
N GLY A 36 5.01 -11.01 -9.98
CA GLY A 36 3.90 -10.10 -10.03
C GLY A 36 4.40 -8.67 -10.02
N VAL A 37 3.75 -7.80 -10.77
CA VAL A 37 4.03 -6.36 -10.80
C VAL A 37 2.72 -5.61 -10.72
N GLN A 38 2.68 -4.56 -9.90
CA GLN A 38 1.52 -3.71 -9.75
C GLN A 38 1.94 -2.24 -9.78
N LEU A 39 1.19 -1.43 -10.52
CA LEU A 39 1.22 0.03 -10.43
C LEU A 39 -0.02 0.47 -9.66
N PHE A 40 0.18 1.24 -8.60
CA PHE A 40 -0.89 1.67 -7.72
C PHE A 40 -0.79 3.17 -7.46
N GLN A 41 -1.78 3.94 -7.93
CA GLN A 41 -1.86 5.38 -7.73
C GLN A 41 -2.79 5.68 -6.57
N VAL A 42 -2.30 6.44 -5.59
CA VAL A 42 -3.02 6.86 -4.40
C VAL A 42 -3.10 8.38 -4.39
N HIS A 43 -4.29 8.91 -4.18
CA HIS A 43 -4.56 10.33 -3.98
C HIS A 43 -5.22 10.55 -2.63
N SER A 44 -4.59 11.36 -1.77
CA SER A 44 -5.08 11.69 -0.42
C SER A 44 -5.26 13.19 -0.28
N ILE A 45 -6.40 13.60 0.27
CA ILE A 45 -6.72 15.00 0.58
C ILE A 45 -7.13 15.09 2.04
N ALA A 46 -6.52 16.00 2.77
CA ALA A 46 -6.86 16.36 4.13
C ALA A 46 -7.07 17.88 4.20
N ASP A 47 -8.30 18.29 4.47
CA ASP A 47 -8.75 19.69 4.53
C ASP A 47 -9.32 20.08 5.90
N ASP A 48 -9.29 19.16 6.86
CA ASP A 48 -9.64 19.38 8.25
C ASP A 48 -8.39 19.67 9.09
N LEU A 49 -8.50 20.55 10.08
CA LEU A 49 -7.53 20.69 11.15
C LEU A 49 -8.07 20.03 12.41
N ARG A 50 -7.25 19.25 13.11
CA ARG A 50 -7.65 18.49 14.28
C ARG A 50 -6.68 18.65 15.44
N HIS A 51 -7.26 18.63 16.65
CA HIS A 51 -6.54 18.50 17.90
C HIS A 51 -7.41 17.71 18.89
N GLY A 52 -6.89 16.62 19.44
CA GLY A 52 -7.70 15.62 20.12
C GLY A 52 -8.72 15.01 19.15
N GLU A 53 -9.93 14.82 19.62
CA GLU A 53 -11.07 14.39 18.79
C GLU A 53 -11.82 15.55 18.13
N SER A 54 -11.39 16.79 18.42
CA SER A 54 -12.09 17.99 17.96
C SER A 54 -11.57 18.47 16.61
N MET A 55 -12.50 18.80 15.73
CA MET A 55 -12.21 19.55 14.52
C MET A 55 -12.01 21.02 14.88
N LEU A 56 -10.94 21.63 14.42
CA LEU A 56 -10.63 23.04 14.62
C LEU A 56 -11.17 23.88 13.47
N PRO A 57 -11.53 25.14 13.72
CA PRO A 57 -11.87 26.06 12.64
C PRO A 57 -10.72 26.20 11.64
N ASN A 58 -11.04 26.12 10.35
CA ASN A 58 -10.10 26.30 9.24
C ASN A 58 -10.56 27.45 8.31
N PRO A 59 -10.62 28.71 8.81
CA PRO A 59 -11.14 29.82 8.02
C PRO A 59 -10.24 30.21 6.84
N GLN A 60 -8.97 29.82 6.86
CA GLN A 60 -8.00 30.06 5.78
C GLN A 60 -8.09 28.99 4.68
N GLY A 61 -8.86 27.91 4.87
CA GLY A 61 -8.93 26.80 3.92
C GLY A 61 -7.60 26.09 3.73
N LEU A 62 -6.85 25.87 4.83
CA LEU A 62 -5.60 25.11 4.79
C LEU A 62 -5.88 23.67 4.38
N GLU A 63 -5.04 23.13 3.53
CA GLU A 63 -5.18 21.75 3.03
C GLU A 63 -3.84 21.06 2.89
N SER A 64 -3.87 19.74 2.89
CA SER A 64 -2.76 18.87 2.57
C SER A 64 -3.18 17.88 1.49
N ARG A 65 -2.36 17.74 0.47
CA ARG A 65 -2.55 16.78 -0.64
C ARG A 65 -1.32 15.91 -0.78
N VAL A 66 -1.54 14.63 -0.95
CA VAL A 66 -0.46 13.66 -1.18
C VAL A 66 -0.88 12.72 -2.31
N ASP A 67 -0.11 12.74 -3.37
CA ASP A 67 -0.20 11.81 -4.49
C ASP A 67 0.98 10.84 -4.41
N THR A 68 0.70 9.55 -4.38
CA THR A 68 1.74 8.54 -4.35
C THR A 68 1.51 7.51 -5.45
N THR A 69 2.49 7.34 -6.31
CA THR A 69 2.54 6.27 -7.29
C THR A 69 3.45 5.18 -6.77
N TRP A 70 2.90 4.01 -6.49
CA TRP A 70 3.63 2.83 -6.09
C TRP A 70 3.90 1.92 -7.27
N LEU A 71 5.15 1.57 -7.50
CA LEU A 71 5.54 0.40 -8.29
C LEU A 71 5.86 -0.73 -7.32
N GLU A 72 5.02 -1.75 -7.32
CA GLU A 72 5.18 -2.90 -6.44
C GLU A 72 5.56 -4.13 -7.26
N GLY A 73 6.52 -4.89 -6.78
CA GLY A 73 6.98 -6.13 -7.39
C GLY A 73 7.02 -7.26 -6.37
N VAL A 74 6.74 -8.47 -6.84
CA VAL A 74 6.88 -9.70 -6.04
C VAL A 74 7.53 -10.80 -6.86
N TYR A 75 8.45 -11.53 -6.24
CA TYR A 75 9.01 -12.76 -6.77
C TYR A 75 8.73 -13.92 -5.83
N THR A 76 8.19 -15.00 -6.36
CA THR A 76 7.82 -16.20 -5.62
C THR A 76 8.88 -17.28 -5.79
N PHE A 77 9.79 -17.46 -4.84
CA PHE A 77 10.76 -18.57 -4.84
C PHE A 77 10.07 -19.92 -4.62
N ARG A 78 9.18 -19.93 -3.67
CA ARG A 78 8.28 -21.05 -3.34
C ARG A 78 6.95 -20.49 -2.93
N ARG A 79 5.90 -21.28 -2.98
CA ARG A 79 4.56 -20.85 -2.54
C ARG A 79 4.57 -20.25 -1.13
N GLU A 80 5.43 -20.76 -0.26
CA GLU A 80 5.56 -20.36 1.13
C GLU A 80 6.54 -19.20 1.35
N PHE A 81 7.40 -18.88 0.37
CA PHE A 81 8.43 -17.85 0.52
C PHE A 81 8.53 -16.96 -0.72
N ARG A 82 8.48 -15.66 -0.47
CA ARG A 82 8.53 -14.62 -1.50
C ARG A 82 9.44 -13.49 -1.08
N ILE A 83 9.79 -12.63 -2.03
CA ILE A 83 10.36 -11.31 -1.79
C ILE A 83 9.47 -10.29 -2.49
N THR A 84 9.21 -9.19 -1.81
CA THR A 84 8.46 -8.04 -2.34
C THR A 84 9.32 -6.80 -2.30
N ALA A 85 9.11 -5.92 -3.27
CA ALA A 85 9.70 -4.59 -3.29
C ALA A 85 8.62 -3.57 -3.66
N LYS A 86 8.59 -2.42 -2.97
CA LYS A 86 7.67 -1.33 -3.21
C LYS A 86 8.48 -0.04 -3.37
N VAL A 87 8.34 0.61 -4.51
CA VAL A 87 9.04 1.84 -4.86
C VAL A 87 8.00 2.95 -4.99
N PRO A 88 7.95 3.92 -4.06
CA PRO A 88 7.02 5.04 -4.14
C PRO A 88 7.65 6.21 -4.91
N TYR A 89 6.85 6.84 -5.76
CA TYR A 89 7.06 8.20 -6.21
C TYR A 89 5.99 9.09 -5.58
N VAL A 90 6.41 10.13 -4.89
CA VAL A 90 5.52 10.99 -4.09
C VAL A 90 5.53 12.40 -4.67
N ASP A 91 4.33 12.99 -4.79
CA ASP A 91 4.13 14.41 -5.01
C ASP A 91 3.17 14.91 -3.92
N LYS A 92 3.63 15.85 -3.11
CA LYS A 92 2.87 16.32 -1.97
C LYS A 92 2.97 17.81 -1.78
N SER A 93 1.88 18.41 -1.31
CA SER A 93 1.80 19.83 -0.97
C SER A 93 0.91 20.06 0.23
N ARG A 94 1.27 20.99 1.08
CA ARG A 94 0.42 21.45 2.18
C ARG A 94 0.51 22.95 2.37
N GLN A 95 -0.53 23.51 2.90
CA GLN A 95 -0.57 24.89 3.40
C GLN A 95 -0.62 24.83 4.92
N TRP A 96 0.14 25.69 5.57
CA TRP A 96 0.19 25.74 7.02
C TRP A 96 0.31 27.17 7.51
N LEU A 97 -0.23 27.45 8.71
CA LEU A 97 -0.15 28.75 9.33
C LEU A 97 1.10 28.81 10.21
N ARG A 98 1.98 29.78 9.93
CA ARG A 98 3.17 30.07 10.74
C ARG A 98 3.27 31.57 10.97
N ASP A 99 3.35 32.00 12.23
CA ASP A 99 3.48 33.40 12.63
C ASP A 99 2.40 34.33 12.02
N GLY A 100 1.19 33.80 11.76
CA GLY A 100 0.08 34.52 11.14
C GLY A 100 0.09 34.55 9.61
N GLU A 101 1.10 33.99 8.96
CA GLU A 101 1.20 33.88 7.52
C GLU A 101 0.96 32.45 7.04
N ILE A 102 0.30 32.30 5.87
CA ILE A 102 0.13 31.01 5.23
C ILE A 102 1.41 30.68 4.45
N ILE A 103 2.11 29.65 4.90
CA ILE A 103 3.25 29.08 4.17
C ILE A 103 2.79 27.87 3.36
N ARG A 104 3.38 27.69 2.18
CA ARG A 104 3.19 26.49 1.36
C ARG A 104 4.48 25.68 1.38
N GLN A 105 4.33 24.39 1.66
CA GLN A 105 5.42 23.42 1.59
C GLN A 105 5.08 22.37 0.53
N THR A 106 6.08 21.99 -0.23
CA THR A 106 5.99 20.99 -1.29
C THR A 106 7.13 20.00 -1.17
N GLY A 107 6.92 18.79 -1.67
CA GLY A 107 7.95 17.77 -1.79
C GLY A 107 7.57 16.80 -2.90
N HIS A 108 8.54 16.40 -3.70
CA HIS A 108 8.33 15.45 -4.80
C HIS A 108 9.57 14.59 -5.02
N GLY A 109 9.36 13.40 -5.56
CA GLY A 109 10.46 12.50 -5.93
C GLY A 109 10.23 11.06 -5.45
N LEU A 110 11.28 10.27 -5.55
CA LEU A 110 11.29 8.91 -5.00
C LEU A 110 11.25 8.98 -3.47
N GLY A 111 10.37 8.20 -2.88
CA GLY A 111 10.34 8.00 -1.44
C GLY A 111 11.18 6.80 -1.01
N ASP A 112 10.98 6.37 0.22
CA ASP A 112 11.74 5.27 0.80
C ASP A 112 11.24 3.93 0.28
N ILE A 113 12.16 3.13 -0.29
CA ILE A 113 11.87 1.81 -0.84
C ILE A 113 11.62 0.83 0.30
N ILE A 114 10.56 0.01 0.17
CA ILE A 114 10.23 -1.03 1.13
C ILE A 114 10.54 -2.39 0.51
N ILE A 115 11.30 -3.23 1.24
CA ILE A 115 11.57 -4.61 0.90
C ILE A 115 10.91 -5.50 1.95
N GLY A 116 10.14 -6.51 1.52
CA GLY A 116 9.48 -7.47 2.38
C GLY A 116 9.84 -8.91 2.04
N ALA A 117 9.81 -9.80 3.03
CA ALA A 117 10.06 -11.23 2.86
C ALA A 117 8.89 -12.05 3.44
N PRO A 118 7.74 -12.15 2.75
CA PRO A 118 6.59 -12.93 3.22
C PRO A 118 6.92 -14.43 3.36
N ILE A 119 6.70 -14.97 4.56
CA ILE A 119 6.78 -16.40 4.88
C ILE A 119 5.34 -16.86 5.16
N LYS A 120 4.81 -17.75 4.33
CA LYS A 120 3.39 -18.11 4.33
C LYS A 120 3.16 -19.59 4.57
N LYS A 121 2.09 -19.91 5.30
CA LYS A 121 1.57 -21.27 5.44
C LYS A 121 0.18 -21.35 4.81
N TYR A 122 0.06 -22.14 3.77
CA TYR A 122 -1.19 -22.36 3.06
C TYR A 122 -1.87 -23.64 3.51
N VAL A 123 -3.18 -23.60 3.69
CA VAL A 123 -4.01 -24.75 3.93
C VAL A 123 -5.18 -24.72 2.97
N ASN A 124 -5.21 -25.71 2.04
CA ASN A 124 -6.30 -25.89 1.10
C ASN A 124 -7.18 -27.03 1.58
N LYS A 125 -8.47 -26.78 1.70
CA LYS A 125 -9.52 -27.74 2.01
C LYS A 125 -10.58 -27.72 0.91
N LYS A 126 -11.42 -28.75 0.87
CA LYS A 126 -12.57 -28.75 -0.05
C LYS A 126 -13.50 -27.57 0.29
N GLY A 127 -13.62 -26.62 -0.62
CA GLY A 127 -14.52 -25.47 -0.51
C GLY A 127 -13.95 -24.24 0.18
N TYR A 128 -12.72 -24.26 0.73
CA TYR A 128 -12.07 -23.07 1.26
C TYR A 128 -10.55 -23.19 1.31
N THR A 129 -9.91 -22.05 1.27
CA THR A 129 -8.46 -21.90 1.47
C THR A 129 -8.21 -20.88 2.56
N TYR A 130 -7.25 -21.11 3.43
CA TYR A 130 -6.72 -20.05 4.29
C TYR A 130 -5.20 -20.04 4.27
N ASN A 131 -4.64 -18.88 4.54
CA ASN A 131 -3.20 -18.75 4.74
C ASN A 131 -2.90 -17.84 5.93
N LEU A 132 -1.78 -18.13 6.58
CA LEU A 132 -1.17 -17.31 7.61
C LEU A 132 0.20 -16.88 7.08
N SER A 133 0.53 -15.59 7.18
CA SER A 133 1.78 -15.03 6.72
C SER A 133 2.44 -14.20 7.82
N LEU A 134 3.76 -14.36 7.95
CA LEU A 134 4.61 -13.45 8.69
C LEU A 134 5.53 -12.75 7.69
N THR A 135 5.56 -11.42 7.70
CA THR A 135 6.34 -10.64 6.76
C THR A 135 7.25 -9.65 7.49
N PRO A 136 8.54 -9.96 7.67
CA PRO A 136 9.51 -8.92 8.00
C PRO A 136 9.65 -7.96 6.82
N ASN A 137 9.71 -6.66 7.14
CA ASN A 137 9.86 -5.58 6.19
C ASN A 137 11.02 -4.67 6.60
N LEU A 138 11.67 -4.07 5.61
CA LEU A 138 12.72 -3.07 5.79
C LEU A 138 12.40 -1.90 4.88
N ARG A 139 12.38 -0.67 5.42
CA ARG A 139 12.29 0.57 4.66
C ARG A 139 13.67 1.19 4.58
N LEU A 140 14.10 1.48 3.36
CA LEU A 140 15.45 1.97 3.06
C LEU A 140 15.43 3.50 2.96
N PRO A 141 16.46 4.21 3.43
CA PRO A 141 16.56 5.67 3.36
C PRO A 141 16.92 6.15 1.94
N THR A 142 16.05 5.89 0.97
CA THR A 142 16.25 6.21 -0.45
C THR A 142 15.52 7.46 -0.90
N GLY A 143 14.59 7.96 -0.08
CA GLY A 143 13.80 9.13 -0.36
C GLY A 143 14.61 10.43 -0.26
N SER A 144 14.23 11.45 -1.04
CA SER A 144 14.83 12.77 -0.95
C SER A 144 14.52 13.44 0.39
N THR A 145 15.57 14.00 1.01
CA THR A 145 15.49 14.74 2.29
C THR A 145 15.66 16.26 2.11
N ASP A 146 15.80 16.74 0.88
CA ASP A 146 16.24 18.12 0.59
C ASP A 146 15.09 19.09 0.26
N ASP A 147 13.84 18.58 0.16
CA ASP A 147 12.65 19.40 -0.11
C ASP A 147 12.14 20.11 1.15
N ASP A 148 11.38 21.19 0.99
CA ASP A 148 10.69 21.91 2.08
C ASP A 148 9.76 20.99 2.88
N TRP A 149 9.22 19.97 2.23
CA TRP A 149 8.53 18.86 2.84
C TRP A 149 9.14 17.56 2.32
N ALA A 150 10.21 17.11 2.95
CA ALA A 150 11.00 15.96 2.53
C ALA A 150 10.14 14.70 2.31
N VAL A 151 10.37 13.97 1.22
CA VAL A 151 9.65 12.73 0.88
C VAL A 151 10.19 11.51 1.60
N GLY A 152 11.43 11.57 2.11
CA GLY A 152 12.04 10.60 3.01
C GLY A 152 12.60 11.30 4.23
N ASP A 153 12.82 10.57 5.32
CA ASP A 153 13.42 11.08 6.55
C ASP A 153 14.90 10.74 6.67
N GLY A 154 15.39 9.85 5.80
CA GLY A 154 16.77 9.36 5.81
C GLY A 154 17.04 8.31 6.88
N SER A 155 16.00 7.70 7.44
CA SER A 155 16.10 6.62 8.43
C SER A 155 16.02 5.23 7.81
N TRP A 156 16.51 4.24 8.56
CA TRP A 156 16.22 2.84 8.34
C TRP A 156 15.09 2.43 9.27
N ASP A 157 14.01 1.87 8.72
CA ASP A 157 12.88 1.42 9.50
C ASP A 157 12.68 -0.07 9.34
N ALA A 158 12.29 -0.74 10.42
CA ALA A 158 12.00 -2.16 10.44
C ALA A 158 10.53 -2.39 10.74
N GLY A 159 9.89 -3.24 9.95
CA GLY A 159 8.49 -3.59 10.11
C GLY A 159 8.27 -5.09 10.23
N LEU A 160 7.20 -5.47 10.89
CA LEU A 160 6.72 -6.84 10.96
C LEU A 160 5.21 -6.85 10.74
N SER A 161 4.75 -7.71 9.82
CA SER A 161 3.34 -7.89 9.53
C SER A 161 2.92 -9.33 9.78
N LEU A 162 1.76 -9.52 10.39
CA LEU A 162 1.09 -10.80 10.57
C LEU A 162 -0.24 -10.76 9.83
N SER A 163 -0.35 -11.55 8.76
CA SER A 163 -1.55 -11.56 7.91
C SER A 163 -2.25 -12.90 7.97
N TYR A 164 -3.57 -12.87 7.99
CA TYR A 164 -4.44 -14.02 7.83
C TYR A 164 -5.42 -13.79 6.69
N SER A 165 -5.51 -14.70 5.75
CA SER A 165 -6.55 -14.66 4.72
C SER A 165 -7.36 -15.94 4.69
N PHE A 166 -8.64 -15.79 4.37
CA PHE A 166 -9.60 -16.87 4.20
C PHE A 166 -10.41 -16.64 2.93
N GLU A 167 -10.53 -17.65 2.11
CA GLU A 167 -11.21 -17.58 0.82
C GLU A 167 -12.13 -18.80 0.62
N THR A 168 -13.33 -18.54 0.16
CA THR A 168 -14.31 -19.51 -0.34
C THR A 168 -14.74 -19.08 -1.75
N PRO A 169 -15.54 -19.88 -2.49
CA PRO A 169 -16.08 -19.42 -3.78
C PRO A 169 -16.93 -18.14 -3.71
N LYS A 170 -17.43 -17.75 -2.53
CA LYS A 170 -18.27 -16.57 -2.35
C LYS A 170 -17.61 -15.46 -1.56
N TRP A 171 -16.76 -15.78 -0.59
CA TRP A 171 -16.23 -14.82 0.38
C TRP A 171 -14.72 -14.82 0.39
N TYR A 172 -14.18 -13.63 0.55
CA TYR A 172 -12.78 -13.38 0.76
C TYR A 172 -12.58 -12.49 1.98
N HIS A 173 -11.72 -12.89 2.88
CA HIS A 173 -11.33 -12.12 4.07
C HIS A 173 -9.81 -12.03 4.12
N LEU A 174 -9.31 -10.83 4.37
CA LEU A 174 -7.92 -10.57 4.65
C LEU A 174 -7.82 -9.70 5.90
N TYR A 175 -6.98 -10.09 6.82
CA TYR A 175 -6.64 -9.33 8.02
C TYR A 175 -5.13 -9.20 8.06
N ASP A 176 -4.63 -7.98 8.32
CA ASP A 176 -3.22 -7.68 8.46
C ASP A 176 -2.99 -6.82 9.71
N LEU A 177 -2.15 -7.30 10.61
CA LEU A 177 -1.68 -6.54 11.76
C LEU A 177 -0.21 -6.25 11.53
N TYR A 178 0.19 -4.99 11.50
CA TYR A 178 1.57 -4.63 11.30
C TYR A 178 2.08 -3.59 12.30
N TYR A 179 3.37 -3.67 12.58
CA TYR A 179 4.09 -2.73 13.39
C TYR A 179 5.33 -2.25 12.65
N TRP A 180 5.56 -0.94 12.65
CA TRP A 180 6.78 -0.32 12.17
C TRP A 180 7.53 0.31 13.32
N LYS A 181 8.79 -0.10 13.50
CA LYS A 181 9.77 0.60 14.30
C LYS A 181 10.49 1.56 13.39
N ASN A 182 10.21 2.84 13.55
CA ASN A 182 10.84 3.90 12.78
C ASN A 182 12.17 4.29 13.41
N GLY A 183 13.19 4.49 12.58
CA GLY A 183 14.51 4.92 12.98
C GLY A 183 14.60 6.43 13.17
N SER A 184 15.76 6.90 13.57
CA SER A 184 16.03 8.33 13.67
C SER A 184 16.49 8.88 12.33
N GLY A 185 15.74 9.81 11.79
CA GLY A 185 16.04 10.50 10.56
C GLY A 185 17.04 11.66 10.75
N ARG A 186 17.41 12.31 9.65
CA ARG A 186 18.37 13.45 9.70
C ARG A 186 17.73 14.72 10.27
N ASN A 187 16.49 14.99 9.92
CA ASN A 187 15.81 16.25 10.22
C ASN A 187 14.66 16.08 11.20
N PHE A 188 14.01 14.93 11.19
CA PHE A 188 12.88 14.61 12.05
C PHE A 188 12.79 13.09 12.24
N ASP A 189 12.17 12.67 13.33
CA ASP A 189 11.90 11.27 13.61
C ASP A 189 10.41 11.03 13.49
N HIS A 190 10.01 10.01 12.74
CA HIS A 190 8.64 9.49 12.79
C HIS A 190 8.43 8.68 14.06
N GLY A 191 7.24 8.80 14.67
CA GLY A 191 6.84 7.90 15.73
C GLY A 191 6.62 6.48 15.21
N ASP A 192 6.71 5.49 16.10
CA ASP A 192 6.40 4.10 15.75
C ASP A 192 4.92 3.95 15.36
N GLU A 193 4.64 2.98 14.51
CA GLU A 193 3.30 2.77 13.96
C GLU A 193 2.80 1.36 14.23
N LEU A 194 1.59 1.24 14.79
CA LEU A 194 0.82 0.01 14.87
C LEU A 194 -0.44 0.16 14.04
N ALA A 195 -0.71 -0.78 13.14
CA ALA A 195 -1.91 -0.72 12.33
C ALA A 195 -2.55 -2.09 12.10
N PHE A 196 -3.83 -2.05 11.83
CA PHE A 196 -4.67 -3.20 11.50
C PHE A 196 -5.52 -2.88 10.29
N ASP A 197 -5.40 -3.69 9.25
CA ASP A 197 -6.23 -3.64 8.05
C ASP A 197 -7.11 -4.88 7.96
N ALA A 198 -8.39 -4.70 7.62
CA ALA A 198 -9.32 -5.77 7.32
C ALA A 198 -10.02 -5.53 6.00
N ASN A 199 -9.98 -6.50 5.11
CA ASN A 199 -10.72 -6.51 3.85
C ASN A 199 -11.70 -7.68 3.88
N ILE A 200 -13.01 -7.37 3.82
CA ILE A 200 -14.08 -8.35 3.80
C ILE A 200 -14.78 -8.27 2.46
N GLY A 201 -14.61 -9.30 1.65
CA GLY A 201 -15.01 -9.31 0.26
C GLY A 201 -16.03 -10.36 -0.10
N TRP A 202 -16.77 -10.05 -1.13
CA TRP A 202 -17.73 -10.93 -1.77
C TRP A 202 -17.43 -11.01 -3.26
N HIS A 203 -17.39 -12.24 -3.81
CA HIS A 203 -17.39 -12.50 -5.24
C HIS A 203 -18.76 -12.12 -5.83
N ALA A 204 -18.88 -10.88 -6.30
CA ALA A 204 -20.11 -10.37 -6.88
C ALA A 204 -20.41 -11.03 -8.23
N TRP A 205 -19.37 -11.39 -8.95
CA TRP A 205 -19.44 -12.10 -10.22
C TRP A 205 -18.19 -12.93 -10.44
N HIS A 206 -18.36 -14.14 -10.97
CA HIS A 206 -17.28 -15.06 -11.27
C HIS A 206 -17.60 -15.86 -12.54
N ASP A 207 -16.68 -15.82 -13.49
CA ASP A 207 -16.69 -16.60 -14.72
C ASP A 207 -15.44 -17.50 -14.71
N GLY A 208 -15.58 -18.69 -14.11
CA GLY A 208 -14.47 -19.62 -13.94
C GLY A 208 -13.91 -20.16 -15.24
N ASP A 209 -14.74 -20.27 -16.29
CA ASP A 209 -14.31 -20.81 -17.60
C ASP A 209 -13.36 -19.85 -18.32
N ASN A 210 -13.50 -18.56 -18.07
CA ASN A 210 -12.67 -17.50 -18.66
C ASN A 210 -11.71 -16.86 -17.65
N GLY A 211 -11.55 -17.41 -16.45
CA GLY A 211 -10.58 -16.95 -15.46
C GLY A 211 -10.78 -15.51 -14.98
N ARG A 212 -12.03 -15.02 -14.95
CA ARG A 212 -12.34 -13.61 -14.62
C ARG A 212 -13.40 -13.48 -13.55
N GLY A 213 -13.36 -12.38 -12.83
CA GLY A 213 -14.33 -12.11 -11.79
C GLY A 213 -14.24 -10.72 -11.19
N LEU A 214 -15.24 -10.39 -10.40
CA LEU A 214 -15.37 -9.12 -9.68
C LEU A 214 -15.54 -9.39 -8.19
N PHE A 215 -14.65 -8.84 -7.40
CA PHE A 215 -14.81 -8.72 -5.95
C PHE A 215 -15.33 -7.34 -5.58
N LEU A 216 -16.28 -7.30 -4.67
CA LEU A 216 -16.66 -6.11 -3.94
C LEU A 216 -16.31 -6.33 -2.48
N MET A 217 -15.56 -5.41 -1.89
CA MET A 217 -15.04 -5.56 -0.53
C MET A 217 -15.33 -4.31 0.29
N LEU A 218 -15.45 -4.50 1.59
CA LEU A 218 -15.33 -3.45 2.59
C LEU A 218 -13.91 -3.49 3.13
N ASP A 219 -13.26 -2.34 3.11
CA ASP A 219 -11.96 -2.11 3.70
C ASP A 219 -12.13 -1.34 5.02
N ILE A 220 -11.42 -1.77 6.05
CA ILE A 220 -11.36 -1.15 7.38
C ILE A 220 -9.90 -1.04 7.75
N ALA A 221 -9.42 0.18 8.03
CA ALA A 221 -8.05 0.44 8.41
C ALA A 221 -8.04 1.18 9.75
N ALA A 222 -7.39 0.61 10.75
CA ALA A 222 -7.13 1.25 12.04
C ALA A 222 -5.63 1.47 12.20
N ARG A 223 -5.23 2.66 12.66
CA ARG A 223 -3.83 3.03 12.81
C ARG A 223 -3.62 3.82 14.09
N HIS A 224 -2.54 3.51 14.80
CA HIS A 224 -1.98 4.26 15.90
C HIS A 224 -0.55 4.66 15.55
N ILE A 225 -0.24 5.95 15.66
CA ILE A 225 1.10 6.50 15.44
C ILE A 225 1.55 7.18 16.72
N GLU A 226 2.70 6.77 17.25
CA GLU A 226 3.33 7.44 18.39
C GLU A 226 3.83 8.84 18.03
N PRO A 227 3.97 9.76 18.99
CA PRO A 227 4.56 11.08 18.74
C PRO A 227 5.97 10.98 18.17
N GLY A 228 6.20 11.72 17.11
CA GLY A 228 7.52 11.90 16.52
C GLY A 228 8.33 13.03 17.18
N LYS A 229 9.49 13.35 16.61
CA LYS A 229 10.34 14.45 17.07
C LYS A 229 10.69 15.38 15.92
N ASN A 230 10.80 16.67 16.24
CA ASN A 230 11.23 17.71 15.29
C ASN A 230 10.34 17.84 14.04
N GLN A 231 9.09 17.37 14.11
CA GLN A 231 8.14 17.50 13.01
C GLN A 231 7.34 18.80 13.17
N MET A 232 7.14 19.53 12.05
CA MET A 232 6.28 20.72 12.05
C MET A 232 4.81 20.35 12.25
N VAL A 233 4.38 19.24 11.64
CA VAL A 233 3.05 18.66 11.75
C VAL A 233 3.24 17.18 12.04
N ASP A 234 2.96 16.78 13.28
CA ASP A 234 3.14 15.41 13.73
C ASP A 234 1.88 14.58 13.38
N PRO A 235 2.01 13.45 12.67
CA PRO A 235 0.88 12.58 12.36
C PRO A 235 0.40 11.74 13.55
N ALA A 236 0.96 11.92 14.75
CA ALA A 236 0.65 11.13 15.93
C ALA A 236 -0.84 11.12 16.29
N GLY A 237 -1.30 9.96 16.73
CA GLY A 237 -2.68 9.73 17.16
C GLY A 237 -3.31 8.48 16.58
N ASP A 238 -4.62 8.38 16.77
CA ASP A 238 -5.42 7.23 16.34
C ASP A 238 -6.31 7.59 15.15
N THR A 239 -6.38 6.73 14.16
CA THR A 239 -7.32 6.88 13.03
C THR A 239 -8.01 5.57 12.72
N ILE A 240 -9.30 5.66 12.32
CA ILE A 240 -10.04 4.56 11.71
C ILE A 240 -10.64 5.07 10.41
N ALA A 241 -10.33 4.37 9.32
CA ALA A 241 -10.90 4.64 8.01
C ALA A 241 -11.68 3.43 7.51
N VAL A 242 -12.72 3.68 6.72
CA VAL A 242 -13.52 2.64 6.09
C VAL A 242 -13.83 3.02 4.66
N GLY A 243 -14.04 2.03 3.81
CA GLY A 243 -14.47 2.31 2.45
C GLY A 243 -14.65 1.09 1.56
N PRO A 244 -15.28 1.26 0.40
CA PRO A 244 -15.44 0.22 -0.58
C PRO A 244 -14.16 -0.02 -1.39
N VAL A 245 -13.96 -1.27 -1.75
CA VAL A 245 -12.97 -1.72 -2.72
C VAL A 245 -13.66 -2.53 -3.80
N ALA A 246 -13.40 -2.23 -5.06
CA ALA A 246 -13.81 -3.04 -6.19
C ALA A 246 -12.56 -3.55 -6.89
N MET A 247 -12.52 -4.85 -7.16
CA MET A 247 -11.40 -5.47 -7.85
C MET A 247 -11.91 -6.40 -8.93
N TYR A 248 -11.55 -6.10 -10.16
CA TYR A 248 -11.77 -6.94 -11.32
C TYR A 248 -10.46 -7.64 -11.69
N TYR A 249 -10.53 -8.93 -11.93
CA TYR A 249 -9.40 -9.70 -12.47
C TYR A 249 -9.82 -10.46 -13.74
N HIS A 250 -8.86 -10.66 -14.61
CA HIS A 250 -9.01 -11.46 -15.82
C HIS A 250 -7.67 -12.12 -16.13
N GLU A 251 -7.62 -13.46 -16.01
CA GLU A 251 -6.40 -14.25 -16.19
C GLU A 251 -5.23 -13.69 -15.35
N ASP A 252 -4.24 -13.09 -16.00
CA ASP A 252 -3.00 -12.64 -15.40
C ASP A 252 -2.97 -11.15 -15.03
N TRP A 253 -4.08 -10.43 -15.19
CA TRP A 253 -4.15 -9.03 -14.83
C TRP A 253 -5.33 -8.68 -13.92
N MET A 254 -5.18 -7.61 -13.19
CA MET A 254 -6.25 -7.06 -12.35
C MET A 254 -6.33 -5.54 -12.40
N LEU A 255 -7.53 -5.04 -12.16
CA LEU A 255 -7.80 -3.64 -11.83
C LEU A 255 -8.39 -3.55 -10.44
N LYS A 256 -7.89 -2.60 -9.65
CA LYS A 256 -8.36 -2.33 -8.30
C LYS A 256 -8.75 -0.85 -8.17
N PHE A 257 -9.91 -0.59 -7.56
CA PHE A 257 -10.37 0.73 -7.15
C PHE A 257 -10.64 0.69 -5.66
N GLU A 258 -10.17 1.70 -4.95
CA GLU A 258 -10.31 1.82 -3.50
C GLU A 258 -10.70 3.25 -3.15
N TYR A 259 -11.65 3.39 -2.25
CA TYR A 259 -11.98 4.64 -1.59
C TYR A 259 -11.93 4.42 -0.09
N ARG A 260 -11.29 5.32 0.67
CA ARG A 260 -11.29 5.33 2.13
C ARG A 260 -11.74 6.68 2.64
N GLN A 261 -12.59 6.65 3.65
CA GLN A 261 -13.03 7.80 4.42
C GLN A 261 -12.64 7.58 5.88
N VAL A 262 -11.96 8.55 6.48
CA VAL A 262 -11.71 8.53 7.92
C VAL A 262 -13.02 8.77 8.66
N VAL A 263 -13.38 7.87 9.56
CA VAL A 263 -14.59 7.89 10.37
C VAL A 263 -14.31 8.18 11.85
N TYR A 264 -13.08 7.93 12.29
CA TYR A 264 -12.58 8.30 13.61
C TYR A 264 -11.16 8.84 13.48
N ASP A 265 -10.89 9.95 14.14
CA ASP A 265 -9.59 10.61 14.14
C ASP A 265 -9.36 11.33 15.46
N LYS A 266 -8.32 10.91 16.19
CA LYS A 266 -7.87 11.51 17.43
C LYS A 266 -6.40 11.91 17.27
N ALA A 267 -6.16 13.20 17.09
CA ALA A 267 -4.82 13.75 16.90
C ALA A 267 -4.17 14.09 18.25
N GLU A 268 -2.96 13.64 18.52
CA GLU A 268 -2.25 14.03 19.75
C GLU A 268 -1.75 15.47 19.71
N THR A 269 -1.39 15.94 18.52
CA THR A 269 -1.01 17.33 18.25
C THR A 269 -1.91 17.93 17.19
N MET A 270 -1.81 19.24 16.95
CA MET A 270 -2.55 19.87 15.85
C MET A 270 -2.02 19.36 14.51
N ARG A 271 -2.89 18.74 13.70
CA ARG A 271 -2.52 18.20 12.38
C ARG A 271 -3.68 18.27 11.38
N PHE A 272 -3.38 17.97 10.11
CA PHE A 272 -4.40 17.67 9.13
C PHE A 272 -5.02 16.30 9.41
N GLY A 273 -6.34 16.23 9.42
CA GLY A 273 -7.07 14.97 9.46
C GLY A 273 -7.04 14.29 8.08
N ASP A 274 -6.79 13.01 8.06
CA ASP A 274 -6.84 12.19 6.86
C ASP A 274 -8.31 11.98 6.46
N HIS A 275 -8.83 12.86 5.61
CA HIS A 275 -10.27 12.88 5.35
C HIS A 275 -10.70 11.92 4.25
N ARG A 276 -10.01 11.93 3.10
CA ARG A 276 -10.39 11.14 1.91
C ARG A 276 -9.18 10.58 1.19
N ARG A 277 -9.27 9.32 0.79
CA ARG A 277 -8.25 8.66 -0.02
C ARG A 277 -8.89 7.90 -1.16
N PHE A 278 -8.39 8.09 -2.36
CA PHE A 278 -8.74 7.34 -3.57
C PHE A 278 -7.52 6.59 -4.05
N ALA A 279 -7.73 5.37 -4.53
CA ALA A 279 -6.65 4.64 -5.13
C ALA A 279 -7.13 3.82 -6.34
N VAL A 280 -6.24 3.70 -7.32
CA VAL A 280 -6.43 2.87 -8.52
C VAL A 280 -5.18 2.04 -8.73
N GLY A 281 -5.36 0.76 -8.94
CA GLY A 281 -4.27 -0.19 -9.16
C GLY A 281 -4.46 -1.00 -10.43
N PHE A 282 -3.35 -1.26 -11.13
CA PHE A 282 -3.27 -2.21 -12.24
C PHE A 282 -2.13 -3.17 -11.96
N GLY A 283 -2.39 -4.46 -12.05
CA GLY A 283 -1.41 -5.49 -11.76
C GLY A 283 -1.36 -6.58 -12.82
N LEU A 284 -0.19 -7.20 -12.93
CA LEU A 284 0.12 -8.31 -13.86
C LEU A 284 0.86 -9.41 -13.11
N THR A 285 0.61 -10.67 -13.49
CA THR A 285 1.37 -11.84 -13.06
C THR A 285 1.99 -12.56 -14.25
N PHE A 286 3.18 -13.16 -14.05
CA PHE A 286 3.91 -13.86 -15.09
C PHE A 286 4.43 -15.20 -14.58
#